data_98621cf0333419529eab8bbcdbd70f00
#
_entry.id   98621cf0333419529eab8bbcdbd70f00
#
_cell.length_a   1.000
_cell.length_b   1.000
_cell.length_c   1.000
_cell.angle_alpha   90.00
_cell.angle_beta   90.00
_cell.angle_gamma   90.00
#
_symmetry.space_group_name_H-M   'P 1'
#
loop_
_entity.id
_entity.type
_entity.pdbx_description
1 polymer ?
#
loop_
_entity_poly.entity_id
_entity_poly.type
_entity_poly.pdbx_seq_one_letter_code
_entity_poly.pdbx_strand_id
1 'polypeptide(L)'
;MSTDKITCLLNWHATPYHLPLFLAEKLNYFAEEGIKVAILEPNNPSDVTEIIGSGKVDLGCKAMIHTIAGKARGFPIKSLGTLLDEPFTGVVYLRSKSGITTDFESLRGKRIGYVGEFGKIQLDELTRQYGMTPQDYTAVRVGMNVTGAIIRGEIDAGIGLENVQMVELEEWSVQQGRSRDDVQMLRIDELAHLGCCCFCSILYIGNEQFIQNNPEKVKAFMKAVKRGTDYMFADPAKAYELFVEMKPHMNSEVNRKIFQRSFRYMSRDLKNVQRDWNKVTNYCKRLEIVDDSFVQNQTNEFLTWPLNPESPPGFVNPTVDTGVLACCAGSCRSTVTAVNA
;
A
#
# COMPACT_ATOMS: atom_id res chain seq x y z
N MET A 1 25.79 -4.69 -23.21
CA MET A 1 25.74 -5.98 -22.55
C MET A 1 24.32 -6.13 -22.01
N SER A 2 23.49 -6.99 -22.59
CA SER A 2 22.17 -7.27 -22.04
C SER A 2 22.38 -7.97 -20.69
N THR A 3 22.06 -7.30 -19.60
CA THR A 3 21.99 -7.96 -18.31
C THR A 3 20.73 -8.84 -18.36
N ASP A 4 20.92 -10.16 -18.38
CA ASP A 4 19.82 -11.15 -18.33
C ASP A 4 18.98 -11.08 -17.04
N LYS A 5 19.15 -10.03 -16.27
CA LYS A 5 18.59 -9.85 -14.94
C LYS A 5 17.52 -8.77 -14.95
N ILE A 6 16.30 -9.14 -14.60
CA ILE A 6 15.18 -8.21 -14.36
C ILE A 6 15.43 -7.45 -13.06
N THR A 7 15.27 -6.15 -13.08
CA THR A 7 15.33 -5.31 -11.88
C THR A 7 13.93 -5.01 -11.38
N CYS A 8 13.69 -5.19 -10.06
CA CYS A 8 12.40 -4.93 -9.41
C CYS A 8 12.59 -3.98 -8.20
N LEU A 9 12.06 -2.77 -8.28
CA LEU A 9 12.18 -1.74 -7.26
C LEU A 9 10.97 -1.74 -6.33
N LEU A 10 11.19 -1.90 -5.03
CA LEU A 10 10.13 -1.85 -4.03
C LEU A 10 9.58 -0.42 -3.88
N ASN A 11 8.35 -0.28 -3.39
CA ASN A 11 7.74 1.02 -3.09
C ASN A 11 8.23 1.64 -1.77
N TRP A 12 8.88 0.85 -0.93
CA TRP A 12 9.37 1.16 0.41
C TRP A 12 10.62 0.34 0.69
N HIS A 13 11.32 0.56 1.82
CA HIS A 13 12.30 -0.43 2.28
C HIS A 13 11.61 -1.81 2.43
N ALA A 14 12.41 -2.87 2.41
CA ALA A 14 11.86 -4.22 2.57
C ALA A 14 10.98 -4.27 3.83
N THR A 15 9.75 -4.70 3.67
CA THR A 15 8.72 -4.78 4.70
C THR A 15 8.05 -6.14 4.58
N PRO A 16 7.52 -6.72 5.66
CA PRO A 16 6.93 -8.06 5.61
C PRO A 16 5.86 -8.29 4.55
N TYR A 17 5.16 -7.26 4.08
CA TYR A 17 4.19 -7.42 2.98
C TYR A 17 4.84 -7.67 1.60
N HIS A 18 6.14 -7.43 1.44
CA HIS A 18 6.87 -7.80 0.22
C HIS A 18 7.27 -9.29 0.18
N LEU A 19 6.92 -10.04 1.21
CA LEU A 19 7.32 -11.43 1.41
C LEU A 19 7.14 -12.33 0.16
N PRO A 20 6.06 -12.24 -0.65
CA PRO A 20 5.93 -13.05 -1.85
C PRO A 20 7.10 -12.94 -2.84
N LEU A 21 7.66 -11.73 -3.01
CA LEU A 21 8.84 -11.49 -3.87
C LEU A 21 10.09 -12.20 -3.33
N PHE A 22 10.32 -12.06 -2.02
CA PHE A 22 11.47 -12.68 -1.35
C PHE A 22 11.35 -14.20 -1.29
N LEU A 23 10.14 -14.75 -1.16
CA LEU A 23 9.91 -16.19 -1.26
C LEU A 23 10.18 -16.72 -2.67
N ALA A 24 9.76 -15.97 -3.70
CA ALA A 24 10.05 -16.36 -5.08
C ALA A 24 11.57 -16.43 -5.36
N GLU A 25 12.36 -15.55 -4.74
CA GLU A 25 13.83 -15.60 -4.78
C GLU A 25 14.37 -16.77 -3.95
N LYS A 26 14.00 -16.87 -2.67
CA LYS A 26 14.50 -17.85 -1.70
C LYS A 26 14.25 -19.30 -2.13
N LEU A 27 13.07 -19.56 -2.72
CA LEU A 27 12.63 -20.86 -3.17
C LEU A 27 12.99 -21.15 -4.64
N ASN A 28 13.85 -20.33 -5.24
CA ASN A 28 14.31 -20.43 -6.62
C ASN A 28 13.21 -20.39 -7.70
N TYR A 29 12.01 -19.88 -7.38
CA TYR A 29 10.90 -19.83 -8.33
C TYR A 29 11.22 -18.97 -9.56
N PHE A 30 11.98 -17.88 -9.40
CA PHE A 30 12.46 -17.10 -10.53
C PHE A 30 13.38 -17.91 -11.44
N ALA A 31 14.33 -18.65 -10.86
CA ALA A 31 15.25 -19.49 -11.63
C ALA A 31 14.52 -20.64 -12.34
N GLU A 32 13.54 -21.26 -11.71
CA GLU A 32 12.71 -22.31 -12.32
C GLU A 32 11.86 -21.80 -13.50
N GLU A 33 11.45 -20.52 -13.46
CA GLU A 33 10.80 -19.85 -14.59
C GLU A 33 11.80 -19.25 -15.61
N GLY A 34 13.10 -19.57 -15.48
CA GLY A 34 14.15 -19.19 -16.43
C GLY A 34 14.58 -17.73 -16.38
N ILE A 35 14.30 -17.02 -15.30
CA ILE A 35 14.66 -15.60 -15.12
C ILE A 35 15.54 -15.38 -13.90
N LYS A 36 16.28 -14.27 -13.92
CA LYS A 36 17.02 -13.76 -12.76
C LYS A 36 16.41 -12.41 -12.36
N VAL A 37 16.18 -12.20 -11.08
CA VAL A 37 15.59 -10.96 -10.56
C VAL A 37 16.54 -10.33 -9.54
N ALA A 38 16.64 -8.99 -9.57
CA ALA A 38 17.26 -8.20 -8.51
C ALA A 38 16.18 -7.38 -7.82
N ILE A 39 15.93 -7.64 -6.56
CA ILE A 39 15.01 -6.85 -5.73
C ILE A 39 15.78 -5.68 -5.14
N LEU A 40 15.35 -4.46 -5.43
CA LEU A 40 15.97 -3.20 -5.05
C LEU A 40 15.08 -2.45 -4.06
N GLU A 41 15.70 -1.77 -3.10
CA GLU A 41 14.99 -0.89 -2.16
C GLU A 41 15.19 0.58 -2.56
N PRO A 42 14.17 1.44 -2.49
CA PRO A 42 14.30 2.83 -2.89
C PRO A 42 15.00 3.65 -1.80
N ASN A 43 15.81 4.63 -2.21
CA ASN A 43 16.29 5.67 -1.31
C ASN A 43 15.17 6.66 -0.96
N ASN A 44 14.29 6.94 -1.90
CA ASN A 44 13.13 7.82 -1.75
C ASN A 44 11.91 7.16 -2.41
N PRO A 45 10.85 6.86 -1.66
CA PRO A 45 9.67 6.20 -2.22
C PRO A 45 8.92 7.07 -3.25
N SER A 46 9.11 8.38 -3.23
CA SER A 46 8.47 9.29 -4.20
C SER A 46 8.97 9.09 -5.63
N ASP A 47 10.21 8.63 -5.82
CA ASP A 47 10.88 8.58 -7.12
C ASP A 47 10.66 7.25 -7.86
N VAL A 48 10.02 6.27 -7.21
CA VAL A 48 9.88 4.90 -7.76
C VAL A 48 9.18 4.89 -9.12
N THR A 49 8.09 5.65 -9.27
CA THR A 49 7.31 5.72 -10.52
C THR A 49 8.15 6.29 -11.67
N GLU A 50 8.94 7.32 -11.38
CA GLU A 50 9.81 7.97 -12.36
C GLU A 50 10.99 7.09 -12.75
N ILE A 51 11.58 6.38 -11.79
CA ILE A 51 12.71 5.46 -12.02
C ILE A 51 12.27 4.32 -12.95
N ILE A 52 11.08 3.72 -12.68
CA ILE A 52 10.54 2.67 -13.53
C ILE A 52 10.12 3.24 -14.89
N GLY A 53 9.41 4.38 -14.91
CA GLY A 53 8.98 5.04 -16.15
C GLY A 53 10.13 5.45 -17.06
N SER A 54 11.29 5.83 -16.49
CA SER A 54 12.49 6.17 -17.28
C SER A 54 13.23 4.93 -17.84
N GLY A 55 12.81 3.71 -17.50
CA GLY A 55 13.45 2.47 -17.93
C GLY A 55 14.78 2.16 -17.21
N LYS A 56 15.13 2.89 -16.14
CA LYS A 56 16.30 2.58 -15.30
C LYS A 56 16.11 1.31 -14.48
N VAL A 57 14.86 0.95 -14.21
CA VAL A 57 14.42 -0.27 -13.55
C VAL A 57 13.23 -0.83 -14.34
N ASP A 58 13.16 -2.14 -14.49
CA ASP A 58 12.20 -2.82 -15.36
C ASP A 58 10.80 -2.91 -14.73
N LEU A 59 10.77 -3.39 -13.49
CA LEU A 59 9.55 -3.67 -12.73
C LEU A 59 9.65 -3.06 -11.32
N GLY A 60 8.54 -3.06 -10.58
CA GLY A 60 8.57 -2.68 -9.18
C GLY A 60 7.20 -2.76 -8.51
N CYS A 61 7.12 -2.19 -7.31
CA CYS A 61 5.89 -2.06 -6.55
C CYS A 61 5.55 -0.58 -6.36
N LYS A 62 4.26 -0.22 -6.45
CA LYS A 62 3.80 1.14 -6.14
C LYS A 62 2.32 1.17 -5.81
N ALA A 63 1.92 2.15 -5.00
CA ALA A 63 0.50 2.37 -4.71
C ALA A 63 -0.27 2.83 -5.96
N MET A 64 -1.54 2.41 -6.07
CA MET A 64 -2.39 2.63 -7.23
C MET A 64 -2.49 4.11 -7.61
N ILE A 65 -2.73 5.00 -6.65
CA ILE A 65 -2.82 6.44 -6.93
C ILE A 65 -1.54 7.01 -7.58
N HIS A 66 -0.36 6.57 -7.12
CA HIS A 66 0.91 7.00 -7.70
C HIS A 66 1.11 6.41 -9.10
N THR A 67 0.60 5.20 -9.34
CA THR A 67 0.67 4.54 -10.65
C THR A 67 -0.19 5.27 -11.67
N ILE A 68 -1.40 5.68 -11.31
CA ILE A 68 -2.29 6.50 -12.14
C ILE A 68 -1.65 7.87 -12.41
N ALA A 69 -1.21 8.55 -11.36
CA ALA A 69 -0.64 9.88 -11.48
C ALA A 69 0.70 9.90 -12.25
N GLY A 70 1.53 8.87 -12.10
CA GLY A 70 2.75 8.72 -12.90
C GLY A 70 2.42 8.59 -14.38
N LYS A 71 1.42 7.78 -14.73
CA LYS A 71 0.95 7.66 -16.12
C LYS A 71 0.41 8.97 -16.67
N ALA A 72 -0.37 9.70 -15.89
CA ALA A 72 -0.89 11.02 -16.26
C ALA A 72 0.22 12.05 -16.54
N ARG A 73 1.34 11.94 -15.85
CA ARG A 73 2.55 12.77 -16.06
C ARG A 73 3.40 12.31 -17.27
N GLY A 74 2.96 11.30 -18.00
CA GLY A 74 3.63 10.79 -19.19
C GLY A 74 4.65 9.67 -18.94
N PHE A 75 4.78 9.15 -17.72
CA PHE A 75 5.65 8.00 -17.46
C PHE A 75 5.04 6.72 -18.05
N PRO A 76 5.74 5.98 -18.93
CA PRO A 76 5.26 4.76 -19.54
C PRO A 76 5.28 3.60 -18.56
N ILE A 77 4.32 3.55 -17.66
CA ILE A 77 4.17 2.51 -16.63
C ILE A 77 2.79 1.86 -16.69
N LYS A 78 2.75 0.56 -16.36
CA LYS A 78 1.52 -0.23 -16.34
C LYS A 78 1.50 -1.16 -15.14
N SER A 79 0.34 -1.34 -14.50
CA SER A 79 0.11 -2.35 -13.48
C SER A 79 -0.04 -3.73 -14.11
N LEU A 80 0.63 -4.71 -13.50
CA LEU A 80 0.64 -6.12 -13.88
C LEU A 80 -0.17 -6.99 -12.91
N GLY A 81 -0.54 -6.44 -11.77
CA GLY A 81 -1.26 -7.15 -10.72
C GLY A 81 -1.17 -6.44 -9.37
N THR A 82 -1.82 -7.00 -8.36
CA THR A 82 -1.95 -6.43 -7.02
C THR A 82 -1.21 -7.26 -5.98
N LEU A 83 -0.41 -6.61 -5.15
CA LEU A 83 0.27 -7.21 -3.99
C LEU A 83 -0.59 -7.08 -2.72
N LEU A 84 -1.05 -5.86 -2.41
CA LEU A 84 -1.96 -5.57 -1.30
C LEU A 84 -3.24 -4.94 -1.86
N ASP A 85 -4.39 -5.50 -1.50
CA ASP A 85 -5.67 -5.03 -2.01
C ASP A 85 -6.06 -3.66 -1.44
N GLU A 86 -6.27 -3.53 -0.14
CA GLU A 86 -6.80 -2.29 0.45
C GLU A 86 -6.26 -2.05 1.86
N PRO A 87 -4.97 -1.72 2.04
CA PRO A 87 -4.49 -1.39 3.38
C PRO A 87 -5.12 -0.07 3.84
N PHE A 88 -5.75 -0.08 5.01
CA PHE A 88 -6.31 1.13 5.56
C PHE A 88 -5.24 2.19 5.77
N THR A 89 -5.58 3.42 5.39
CA THR A 89 -4.69 4.57 5.45
C THR A 89 -5.39 5.68 6.22
N GLY A 90 -4.61 6.42 6.98
CA GLY A 90 -5.14 7.54 7.75
C GLY A 90 -4.06 8.40 8.38
N VAL A 91 -4.50 9.32 9.20
CA VAL A 91 -3.64 10.15 10.05
C VAL A 91 -3.43 9.41 11.37
N VAL A 92 -2.24 8.83 11.57
CA VAL A 92 -1.87 8.07 12.77
C VAL A 92 -1.30 9.02 13.82
N TYR A 93 -1.67 8.83 15.09
CA TYR A 93 -1.23 9.69 16.19
C TYR A 93 -1.22 8.96 17.53
N LEU A 94 -0.52 9.56 18.51
CA LEU A 94 -0.55 9.14 19.91
C LEU A 94 -1.53 10.06 20.67
N ARG A 95 -2.65 9.51 21.10
CA ARG A 95 -3.71 10.27 21.79
C ARG A 95 -3.19 11.04 23.01
N SER A 96 -2.34 10.39 23.81
CA SER A 96 -1.79 11.00 25.04
C SER A 96 -0.82 12.15 24.78
N LYS A 97 -0.23 12.24 23.58
CA LYS A 97 0.78 13.27 23.26
C LYS A 97 0.26 14.38 22.35
N SER A 98 -0.62 14.03 21.40
CA SER A 98 -1.00 14.95 20.32
C SER A 98 -2.15 15.89 20.70
N GLY A 99 -3.03 15.47 21.63
CA GLY A 99 -4.31 16.12 21.88
C GLY A 99 -5.28 16.01 20.69
N ILE A 100 -4.99 15.15 19.72
CA ILE A 100 -5.89 14.82 18.60
C ILE A 100 -6.95 13.84 19.13
N THR A 101 -8.18 14.02 18.67
CA THR A 101 -9.34 13.19 19.01
C THR A 101 -9.75 12.36 17.78
N THR A 102 -10.91 11.72 17.85
CA THR A 102 -11.52 11.03 16.70
C THR A 102 -12.15 11.99 15.67
N ASP A 103 -12.13 13.29 15.95
CA ASP A 103 -12.62 14.31 15.05
C ASP A 103 -11.48 14.89 14.19
N PHE A 104 -11.68 14.95 12.89
CA PHE A 104 -10.72 15.54 11.95
C PHE A 104 -10.44 17.01 12.22
N GLU A 105 -11.39 17.76 12.76
CA GLU A 105 -11.18 19.16 13.13
C GLU A 105 -10.09 19.35 14.21
N SER A 106 -9.84 18.31 15.01
CA SER A 106 -8.75 18.30 15.98
C SER A 106 -7.33 18.38 15.39
N LEU A 107 -7.21 18.26 14.06
CA LEU A 107 -5.96 18.49 13.33
C LEU A 107 -5.59 19.98 13.21
N ARG A 108 -6.49 20.91 13.55
CA ARG A 108 -6.18 22.35 13.57
C ARG A 108 -5.00 22.66 14.47
N GLY A 109 -4.06 23.44 13.97
CA GLY A 109 -2.82 23.81 14.67
C GLY A 109 -1.79 22.70 14.84
N LYS A 110 -2.03 21.50 14.30
CA LYS A 110 -1.12 20.36 14.45
C LYS A 110 -0.08 20.31 13.33
N ARG A 111 1.06 19.70 13.64
CA ARG A 111 2.11 19.33 12.67
C ARG A 111 1.81 17.95 12.14
N ILE A 112 1.47 17.85 10.87
CA ILE A 112 1.06 16.58 10.24
C ILE A 112 2.13 16.12 9.26
N GLY A 113 2.71 14.95 9.51
CA GLY A 113 3.73 14.34 8.68
C GLY A 113 3.17 13.71 7.39
N TYR A 114 3.88 13.88 6.29
CA TYR A 114 3.59 13.20 5.03
C TYR A 114 4.88 12.70 4.35
N VAL A 115 4.73 11.71 3.44
CA VAL A 115 5.87 11.04 2.82
C VAL A 115 6.28 11.72 1.51
N GLY A 116 5.35 12.00 0.64
CA GLY A 116 5.58 12.59 -0.68
C GLY A 116 4.41 13.44 -1.13
N GLU A 117 4.47 13.94 -2.35
CA GLU A 117 3.48 14.88 -2.91
C GLU A 117 2.03 14.39 -2.74
N PHE A 118 1.77 13.12 -3.07
CA PHE A 118 0.41 12.58 -2.91
C PHE A 118 -0.05 12.48 -1.46
N GLY A 119 0.86 12.23 -0.51
CA GLY A 119 0.53 12.33 0.90
C GLY A 119 0.10 13.74 1.31
N LYS A 120 0.75 14.77 0.73
CA LYS A 120 0.35 16.17 0.94
C LYS A 120 -1.02 16.47 0.34
N ILE A 121 -1.26 16.05 -0.92
CA ILE A 121 -2.54 16.24 -1.60
C ILE A 121 -3.67 15.55 -0.81
N GLN A 122 -3.44 14.32 -0.35
CA GLN A 122 -4.42 13.60 0.47
C GLN A 122 -4.73 14.33 1.78
N LEU A 123 -3.71 14.86 2.44
CA LEU A 123 -3.88 15.62 3.67
C LEU A 123 -4.71 16.89 3.41
N ASP A 124 -4.38 17.62 2.35
CA ASP A 124 -5.07 18.86 2.00
C ASP A 124 -6.53 18.59 1.61
N GLU A 125 -6.81 17.52 0.89
CA GLU A 125 -8.19 17.15 0.54
C GLU A 125 -8.98 16.69 1.75
N LEU A 126 -8.39 15.86 2.59
CA LEU A 126 -8.99 15.36 3.81
C LEU A 126 -9.42 16.54 4.71
N THR A 127 -8.50 17.44 4.97
CA THR A 127 -8.77 18.60 5.85
C THR A 127 -9.79 19.56 5.25
N ARG A 128 -9.78 19.76 3.94
CA ARG A 128 -10.77 20.58 3.22
C ARG A 128 -12.20 20.09 3.40
N GLN A 129 -12.43 18.76 3.50
CA GLN A 129 -13.77 18.21 3.74
C GLN A 129 -14.35 18.62 5.10
N TYR A 130 -13.49 19.01 6.04
CA TYR A 130 -13.86 19.52 7.37
C TYR A 130 -13.67 21.05 7.49
N GLY A 131 -13.76 21.76 6.38
CA GLY A 131 -13.67 23.21 6.35
C GLY A 131 -12.32 23.78 6.77
N MET A 132 -11.25 22.98 6.69
CA MET A 132 -9.88 23.43 6.94
C MET A 132 -9.17 23.80 5.65
N THR A 133 -8.21 24.71 5.78
CA THR A 133 -7.31 25.13 4.72
C THR A 133 -5.87 24.73 5.06
N PRO A 134 -4.91 24.76 4.12
CA PRO A 134 -3.50 24.49 4.41
C PRO A 134 -2.86 25.43 5.47
N GLN A 135 -3.52 26.53 5.84
CA GLN A 135 -3.08 27.44 6.89
C GLN A 135 -3.53 27.00 8.29
N ASP A 136 -4.49 26.08 8.38
CA ASP A 136 -5.03 25.60 9.66
C ASP A 136 -4.17 24.53 10.33
N TYR A 137 -3.14 24.01 9.65
CA TYR A 137 -2.20 23.01 10.15
C TYR A 137 -0.83 23.18 9.49
N THR A 138 0.20 22.51 10.04
CA THR A 138 1.55 22.53 9.46
C THR A 138 1.85 21.19 8.81
N ALA A 139 1.93 21.14 7.49
CA ALA A 139 2.35 19.94 6.78
C ALA A 139 3.88 19.80 6.80
N VAL A 140 4.39 18.66 7.28
CA VAL A 140 5.83 18.38 7.44
C VAL A 140 6.23 17.18 6.61
N ARG A 141 7.17 17.34 5.69
CA ARG A 141 7.70 16.21 4.92
C ARG A 141 8.68 15.41 5.76
N VAL A 142 8.33 14.16 6.09
CA VAL A 142 9.13 13.28 6.98
C VAL A 142 9.74 12.07 6.25
N GLY A 143 9.49 11.91 4.95
CA GLY A 143 9.96 10.76 4.19
C GLY A 143 9.43 9.44 4.77
N MET A 144 10.26 8.38 4.78
CA MET A 144 9.88 7.07 5.28
C MET A 144 9.85 6.95 6.82
N ASN A 145 10.08 8.01 7.55
CA ASN A 145 10.25 7.96 9.02
C ASN A 145 9.09 8.61 9.78
N VAL A 146 7.86 8.31 9.39
CA VAL A 146 6.65 8.86 10.02
C VAL A 146 6.60 8.49 11.51
N THR A 147 6.75 7.22 11.84
CA THR A 147 6.71 6.71 13.21
C THR A 147 7.78 7.35 14.10
N GLY A 148 9.02 7.37 13.62
CA GLY A 148 10.12 8.00 14.34
C GLY A 148 9.90 9.48 14.58
N ALA A 149 9.36 10.22 13.61
CA ALA A 149 9.04 11.64 13.74
C ALA A 149 7.95 11.90 14.80
N ILE A 150 6.92 11.05 14.89
CA ILE A 150 5.90 11.11 15.95
C ILE A 150 6.52 10.83 17.32
N ILE A 151 7.35 9.79 17.42
CA ILE A 151 8.01 9.38 18.68
C ILE A 151 8.88 10.52 19.21
N ARG A 152 9.69 11.16 18.36
CA ARG A 152 10.57 12.28 18.74
C ARG A 152 9.83 13.61 18.95
N GLY A 153 8.53 13.66 18.64
CA GLY A 153 7.74 14.89 18.75
C GLY A 153 8.07 15.94 17.69
N GLU A 154 8.62 15.55 16.55
CA GLU A 154 8.84 16.41 15.39
C GLU A 154 7.52 16.74 14.69
N ILE A 155 6.59 15.80 14.72
CA ILE A 155 5.21 15.92 14.25
C ILE A 155 4.24 15.41 15.31
N ASP A 156 3.00 15.88 15.26
CA ASP A 156 1.95 15.50 16.19
C ASP A 156 1.16 14.29 15.70
N ALA A 157 1.12 14.12 14.37
CA ALA A 157 0.49 12.99 13.66
C ALA A 157 1.12 12.82 12.29
N GLY A 158 0.82 11.73 11.57
CA GLY A 158 1.33 11.54 10.22
C GLY A 158 0.48 10.58 9.38
N ILE A 159 0.55 10.73 8.06
CA ILE A 159 -0.07 9.80 7.12
C ILE A 159 0.65 8.45 7.20
N GLY A 160 -0.11 7.40 7.46
CA GLY A 160 0.44 6.04 7.60
C GLY A 160 -0.59 4.96 7.28
N LEU A 161 -0.08 3.74 7.17
CA LEU A 161 -0.87 2.52 6.96
C LEU A 161 -1.19 1.86 8.31
N GLU A 162 -2.39 1.31 8.41
CA GLU A 162 -2.84 0.54 9.58
C GLU A 162 -1.93 -0.67 9.85
N ASN A 163 -1.52 -1.35 8.81
CA ASN A 163 -0.72 -2.56 8.91
C ASN A 163 0.78 -2.32 9.11
N VAL A 164 1.26 -1.08 9.05
CA VAL A 164 2.68 -0.74 9.24
C VAL A 164 2.86 0.30 10.35
N GLN A 165 2.63 1.59 10.07
CA GLN A 165 2.93 2.67 11.01
C GLN A 165 2.13 2.58 12.31
N MET A 166 0.87 2.14 12.23
CA MET A 166 0.07 1.93 13.43
C MET A 166 0.66 0.80 14.28
N VAL A 167 1.08 -0.31 13.68
CA VAL A 167 1.74 -1.42 14.41
C VAL A 167 3.05 -0.97 15.07
N GLU A 168 3.87 -0.22 14.34
CA GLU A 168 5.13 0.31 14.87
C GLU A 168 4.91 1.18 16.12
N LEU A 169 3.91 2.07 16.08
CA LEU A 169 3.55 2.93 17.21
C LEU A 169 2.94 2.14 18.38
N GLU A 170 2.08 1.14 18.10
CA GLU A 170 1.50 0.27 19.10
C GLU A 170 2.58 -0.48 19.88
N GLU A 171 3.54 -1.09 19.17
CA GLU A 171 4.64 -1.82 19.83
C GLU A 171 5.56 -0.89 20.60
N TRP A 172 5.86 0.29 20.04
CA TRP A 172 6.59 1.30 20.79
C TRP A 172 5.84 1.73 22.06
N SER A 173 4.53 1.96 22.00
CA SER A 173 3.72 2.33 23.16
C SER A 173 3.78 1.27 24.25
N VAL A 174 3.66 0.00 23.89
CA VAL A 174 3.78 -1.13 24.82
C VAL A 174 5.17 -1.18 25.47
N GLN A 175 6.23 -0.98 24.70
CA GLN A 175 7.61 -0.92 25.22
C GLN A 175 7.82 0.24 26.21
N GLN A 176 7.04 1.33 26.07
CA GLN A 176 7.04 2.45 27.02
C GLN A 176 6.07 2.26 28.20
N GLY A 177 5.51 1.07 28.38
CA GLY A 177 4.53 0.78 29.44
C GLY A 177 3.16 1.43 29.23
N ARG A 178 2.81 1.81 27.99
CA ARG A 178 1.54 2.41 27.62
C ARG A 178 0.58 1.39 27.00
N SER A 179 -0.71 1.73 26.98
CA SER A 179 -1.70 0.94 26.23
C SER A 179 -1.51 1.08 24.73
N ARG A 180 -1.81 0.02 23.98
CA ARG A 180 -1.95 0.09 22.52
C ARG A 180 -3.05 1.05 22.09
N ASP A 181 -4.10 1.21 22.90
CA ASP A 181 -5.21 2.13 22.65
C ASP A 181 -4.80 3.61 22.65
N ASP A 182 -3.55 3.92 23.05
CA ASP A 182 -2.97 5.25 22.89
C ASP A 182 -2.70 5.60 21.42
N VAL A 183 -2.50 4.58 20.57
CA VAL A 183 -2.33 4.74 19.13
C VAL A 183 -3.68 4.75 18.46
N GLN A 184 -3.97 5.81 17.72
CA GLN A 184 -5.23 6.00 17.03
C GLN A 184 -4.97 6.39 15.57
N MET A 185 -5.99 6.20 14.73
CA MET A 185 -5.98 6.61 13.34
C MET A 185 -7.27 7.32 12.98
N LEU A 186 -7.16 8.53 12.45
CA LEU A 186 -8.24 9.16 11.70
C LEU A 186 -8.22 8.56 10.30
N ARG A 187 -9.19 7.71 10.00
CA ARG A 187 -9.21 6.88 8.81
C ARG A 187 -9.70 7.67 7.59
N ILE A 188 -8.92 7.66 6.52
CA ILE A 188 -9.28 8.31 5.25
C ILE A 188 -10.35 7.52 4.50
N ASP A 189 -10.42 6.21 4.70
CA ASP A 189 -11.44 5.36 4.10
C ASP A 189 -12.86 5.61 4.65
N GLU A 190 -13.00 6.24 5.81
CA GLU A 190 -14.29 6.76 6.28
C GLU A 190 -14.84 7.85 5.36
N LEU A 191 -13.97 8.47 4.55
CA LEU A 191 -14.34 9.34 3.43
C LEU A 191 -14.54 8.56 2.11
N ALA A 192 -14.88 7.30 2.19
CA ALA A 192 -15.00 6.43 1.01
C ALA A 192 -16.11 6.87 0.04
N HIS A 193 -17.10 7.65 0.50
CA HIS A 193 -18.02 8.37 -0.39
C HIS A 193 -17.29 9.30 -1.36
N LEU A 194 -16.05 9.68 -1.04
CA LEU A 194 -15.15 10.41 -1.91
C LEU A 194 -14.35 9.51 -2.87
N GLY A 195 -14.47 8.19 -2.78
CA GLY A 195 -13.76 7.23 -3.63
C GLY A 195 -12.33 6.91 -3.17
N CYS A 196 -11.99 7.18 -1.90
CA CYS A 196 -10.61 7.10 -1.41
C CYS A 196 -10.17 5.71 -0.94
N CYS A 197 -11.04 4.70 -0.86
CA CYS A 197 -10.75 3.47 -0.13
C CYS A 197 -9.58 2.64 -0.71
N CYS A 198 -9.42 2.56 -2.02
CA CYS A 198 -8.46 1.65 -2.68
C CYS A 198 -7.16 2.33 -3.13
N PHE A 199 -6.95 3.62 -2.85
CA PHE A 199 -5.83 4.38 -3.43
C PHE A 199 -4.44 3.91 -2.96
N CYS A 200 -4.35 3.28 -1.80
CA CYS A 200 -3.11 2.72 -1.25
C CYS A 200 -2.89 1.24 -1.56
N SER A 201 -3.74 0.60 -2.39
CA SER A 201 -3.45 -0.74 -2.91
C SER A 201 -2.05 -0.76 -3.53
N ILE A 202 -1.21 -1.71 -3.12
CA ILE A 202 0.15 -1.84 -3.65
C ILE A 202 0.12 -2.78 -4.84
N LEU A 203 0.58 -2.28 -5.97
CA LEU A 203 0.57 -2.96 -7.26
C LEU A 203 1.98 -3.43 -7.64
N TYR A 204 2.06 -4.52 -8.39
CA TYR A 204 3.21 -4.82 -9.23
C TYR A 204 3.09 -3.99 -10.50
N ILE A 205 4.09 -3.18 -10.80
CA ILE A 205 4.10 -2.30 -11.97
C ILE A 205 5.34 -2.54 -12.81
N GLY A 206 5.29 -2.18 -14.09
CA GLY A 206 6.44 -2.29 -14.98
C GLY A 206 6.51 -1.14 -15.98
N ASN A 207 7.72 -0.93 -16.51
CA ASN A 207 7.94 -0.05 -17.65
C ASN A 207 7.26 -0.64 -18.90
N GLU A 208 6.44 0.14 -19.60
CA GLU A 208 5.65 -0.35 -20.73
C GLU A 208 6.53 -0.86 -21.89
N GLN A 209 7.67 -0.23 -22.16
CA GLN A 209 8.58 -0.68 -23.20
C GLN A 209 9.25 -2.02 -22.82
N PHE A 210 9.62 -2.18 -21.55
CA PHE A 210 10.13 -3.47 -21.06
C PHE A 210 9.08 -4.57 -21.20
N ILE A 211 7.83 -4.30 -20.81
CA ILE A 211 6.70 -5.24 -20.91
C ILE A 211 6.48 -5.67 -22.37
N GLN A 212 6.44 -4.71 -23.29
CA GLN A 212 6.25 -4.97 -24.73
C GLN A 212 7.39 -5.81 -25.33
N ASN A 213 8.62 -5.51 -24.95
CA ASN A 213 9.82 -6.19 -25.48
C ASN A 213 10.11 -7.55 -24.83
N ASN A 214 9.56 -7.81 -23.63
CA ASN A 214 9.86 -8.99 -22.84
C ASN A 214 8.61 -9.65 -22.21
N PRO A 215 7.52 -9.87 -22.97
CA PRO A 215 6.25 -10.36 -22.40
C PRO A 215 6.40 -11.70 -21.68
N GLU A 216 7.22 -12.61 -22.20
CA GLU A 216 7.45 -13.91 -21.55
C GLU A 216 8.24 -13.79 -20.24
N LYS A 217 9.18 -12.83 -20.14
CA LYS A 217 9.88 -12.56 -18.87
C LYS A 217 8.93 -11.97 -17.83
N VAL A 218 7.99 -11.09 -18.24
CA VAL A 218 6.97 -10.54 -17.36
C VAL A 218 6.03 -11.62 -16.85
N LYS A 219 5.58 -12.50 -17.73
CA LYS A 219 4.75 -13.67 -17.40
C LYS A 219 5.46 -14.61 -16.42
N ALA A 220 6.72 -14.93 -16.67
CA ALA A 220 7.56 -15.73 -15.80
C ALA A 220 7.71 -15.06 -14.40
N PHE A 221 7.94 -13.74 -14.36
CA PHE A 221 8.01 -12.99 -13.12
C PHE A 221 6.71 -13.08 -12.31
N MET A 222 5.57 -12.79 -12.92
CA MET A 222 4.26 -12.85 -12.25
C MET A 222 3.93 -14.27 -11.77
N LYS A 223 4.27 -15.30 -12.54
CA LYS A 223 4.08 -16.70 -12.17
C LYS A 223 4.94 -17.09 -10.96
N ALA A 224 6.21 -16.70 -10.94
CA ALA A 224 7.10 -16.94 -9.80
C ALA A 224 6.60 -16.23 -8.53
N VAL A 225 6.16 -14.98 -8.64
CA VAL A 225 5.57 -14.23 -7.53
C VAL A 225 4.28 -14.88 -7.03
N LYS A 226 3.42 -15.37 -7.95
CA LYS A 226 2.19 -16.11 -7.57
C LYS A 226 2.53 -17.35 -6.76
N ARG A 227 3.54 -18.12 -7.15
CA ARG A 227 4.01 -19.27 -6.37
C ARG A 227 4.50 -18.87 -4.99
N GLY A 228 5.23 -17.75 -4.86
CA GLY A 228 5.61 -17.18 -3.57
C GLY A 228 4.41 -16.78 -2.72
N THR A 229 3.39 -16.20 -3.34
CA THR A 229 2.10 -15.86 -2.71
C THR A 229 1.39 -17.13 -2.21
N ASP A 230 1.28 -18.16 -3.04
CA ASP A 230 0.63 -19.41 -2.68
C ASP A 230 1.34 -20.12 -1.51
N TYR A 231 2.69 -20.13 -1.54
CA TYR A 231 3.48 -20.67 -0.43
C TYR A 231 3.19 -19.92 0.88
N MET A 232 3.18 -18.59 0.82
CA MET A 232 2.87 -17.76 1.99
C MET A 232 1.49 -18.05 2.57
N PHE A 233 0.47 -18.25 1.73
CA PHE A 233 -0.88 -18.57 2.18
C PHE A 233 -1.01 -20.00 2.69
N ALA A 234 -0.21 -20.95 2.18
CA ALA A 234 -0.21 -22.34 2.62
C ALA A 234 0.44 -22.53 4.00
N ASP A 235 1.54 -21.82 4.27
CA ASP A 235 2.26 -21.88 5.55
C ASP A 235 2.86 -20.52 5.90
N PRO A 236 2.05 -19.61 6.48
CA PRO A 236 2.50 -18.26 6.83
C PRO A 236 3.67 -18.23 7.82
N ALA A 237 3.71 -19.18 8.75
CA ALA A 237 4.77 -19.24 9.76
C ALA A 237 6.11 -19.56 9.11
N LYS A 238 6.14 -20.60 8.29
CA LYS A 238 7.35 -21.02 7.55
C LYS A 238 7.78 -19.96 6.54
N ALA A 239 6.82 -19.32 5.88
CA ALA A 239 7.08 -18.23 4.95
C ALA A 239 7.81 -17.06 5.64
N TYR A 240 7.38 -16.68 6.84
CA TYR A 240 8.02 -15.63 7.61
C TYR A 240 9.42 -16.02 8.11
N GLU A 241 9.63 -17.28 8.54
CA GLU A 241 10.96 -17.79 8.88
C GLU A 241 11.95 -17.68 7.71
N LEU A 242 11.55 -18.11 6.51
CA LEU A 242 12.37 -17.99 5.30
C LEU A 242 12.69 -16.54 4.95
N PHE A 243 11.74 -15.62 5.16
CA PHE A 243 11.99 -14.20 4.97
C PHE A 243 13.02 -13.65 5.95
N VAL A 244 12.95 -14.04 7.22
CA VAL A 244 13.91 -13.66 8.25
C VAL A 244 15.32 -14.23 7.95
N GLU A 245 15.42 -15.43 7.40
CA GLU A 245 16.71 -15.96 6.95
C GLU A 245 17.38 -15.08 5.87
N MET A 246 16.58 -14.49 4.97
CA MET A 246 17.07 -13.56 3.93
C MET A 246 17.32 -12.14 4.47
N LYS A 247 16.51 -11.71 5.42
CA LYS A 247 16.50 -10.37 6.00
C LYS A 247 16.56 -10.46 7.54
N PRO A 248 17.71 -10.79 8.15
CA PRO A 248 17.80 -11.04 9.60
C PRO A 248 17.32 -9.89 10.48
N HIS A 249 17.43 -8.64 10.00
CA HIS A 249 16.95 -7.47 10.71
C HIS A 249 15.40 -7.40 10.82
N MET A 250 14.69 -8.23 10.05
CA MET A 250 13.23 -8.38 10.14
C MET A 250 12.80 -9.32 11.28
N ASN A 251 13.75 -9.98 11.98
CA ASN A 251 13.44 -10.84 13.12
C ASN A 251 13.11 -10.00 14.37
N SER A 252 11.94 -9.40 14.38
CA SER A 252 11.44 -8.63 15.52
C SER A 252 9.94 -8.87 15.72
N GLU A 253 9.47 -8.66 16.95
CA GLU A 253 8.03 -8.76 17.26
C GLU A 253 7.20 -7.74 16.45
N VAL A 254 7.73 -6.54 16.25
CA VAL A 254 7.11 -5.50 15.42
C VAL A 254 6.88 -6.03 14.00
N ASN A 255 7.93 -6.55 13.35
CA ASN A 255 7.81 -7.06 11.98
C ASN A 255 6.92 -8.29 11.88
N ARG A 256 6.91 -9.17 12.89
CA ARG A 256 5.97 -10.29 12.96
C ARG A 256 4.53 -9.81 12.97
N LYS A 257 4.22 -8.78 13.75
CA LYS A 257 2.88 -8.19 13.81
C LYS A 257 2.51 -7.43 12.54
N ILE A 258 3.47 -6.73 11.93
CA ILE A 258 3.28 -6.11 10.61
C ILE A 258 2.91 -7.19 9.58
N PHE A 259 3.60 -8.34 9.59
CA PHE A 259 3.26 -9.45 8.70
C PHE A 259 1.84 -9.98 8.97
N GLN A 260 1.50 -10.29 10.22
CA GLN A 260 0.19 -10.80 10.60
C GLN A 260 -0.94 -9.84 10.19
N ARG A 261 -0.74 -8.53 10.38
CA ARG A 261 -1.73 -7.52 10.03
C ARG A 261 -1.81 -7.32 8.51
N SER A 262 -0.68 -7.32 7.81
CA SER A 262 -0.61 -7.22 6.35
C SER A 262 -1.22 -8.42 5.64
N PHE A 263 -1.18 -9.61 6.25
CA PHE A 263 -1.70 -10.85 5.67
C PHE A 263 -3.17 -10.76 5.26
N ARG A 264 -3.96 -9.94 5.95
CA ARG A 264 -5.39 -9.70 5.65
C ARG A 264 -5.59 -8.94 4.34
N TYR A 265 -4.60 -8.15 3.94
CA TYR A 265 -4.65 -7.30 2.74
C TYR A 265 -3.93 -7.92 1.55
N MET A 266 -3.28 -9.07 1.72
CA MET A 266 -2.55 -9.73 0.63
C MET A 266 -3.50 -10.24 -0.45
N SER A 267 -3.25 -9.84 -1.69
CA SER A 267 -3.98 -10.36 -2.84
C SER A 267 -3.63 -11.82 -3.09
N ARG A 268 -4.64 -12.71 -3.15
CA ARG A 268 -4.43 -14.15 -3.37
C ARG A 268 -4.17 -14.49 -4.82
N ASP A 269 -4.88 -13.85 -5.73
CA ASP A 269 -4.80 -14.11 -7.16
C ASP A 269 -4.08 -13.03 -7.95
N LEU A 270 -3.57 -12.01 -7.26
CA LEU A 270 -2.83 -10.86 -7.79
C LEU A 270 -3.61 -10.04 -8.82
N LYS A 271 -4.94 -10.17 -8.89
CA LYS A 271 -5.77 -9.52 -9.88
C LYS A 271 -5.79 -8.00 -9.71
N ASN A 272 -5.68 -7.26 -10.81
CA ASN A 272 -6.14 -5.88 -10.87
C ASN A 272 -7.66 -5.87 -10.91
N VAL A 273 -8.30 -5.39 -9.85
CA VAL A 273 -9.77 -5.36 -9.72
C VAL A 273 -10.32 -4.12 -10.41
N GLN A 274 -11.11 -4.30 -11.46
CA GLN A 274 -11.63 -3.19 -12.30
C GLN A 274 -12.45 -2.19 -11.50
N ARG A 275 -13.25 -2.67 -10.56
CA ARG A 275 -14.04 -1.82 -9.66
C ARG A 275 -13.15 -0.84 -8.88
N ASP A 276 -12.02 -1.31 -8.34
CA ASP A 276 -11.14 -0.52 -7.50
C ASP A 276 -10.34 0.48 -8.35
N TRP A 277 -9.93 0.07 -9.53
CA TRP A 277 -9.37 0.98 -10.53
C TRP A 277 -10.32 2.10 -10.93
N ASN A 278 -11.61 1.78 -11.11
CA ASN A 278 -12.64 2.79 -11.41
C ASN A 278 -12.80 3.80 -10.26
N LYS A 279 -12.83 3.32 -9.01
CA LYS A 279 -12.93 4.19 -7.82
C LYS A 279 -11.76 5.16 -7.72
N VAL A 280 -10.52 4.64 -7.82
CA VAL A 280 -9.31 5.47 -7.67
C VAL A 280 -9.15 6.40 -8.88
N THR A 281 -9.48 5.98 -10.08
CA THR A 281 -9.49 6.86 -11.27
C THR A 281 -10.47 8.02 -11.09
N ASN A 282 -11.70 7.74 -10.61
CA ASN A 282 -12.69 8.79 -10.33
C ASN A 282 -12.22 9.73 -9.22
N TYR A 283 -11.53 9.23 -8.21
CA TYR A 283 -10.90 10.06 -7.19
C TYR A 283 -9.80 10.96 -7.79
N CYS A 284 -8.94 10.40 -8.65
CA CYS A 284 -7.91 11.18 -9.37
C CYS A 284 -8.51 12.26 -10.28
N LYS A 285 -9.68 12.00 -10.90
CA LYS A 285 -10.40 13.03 -11.67
C LYS A 285 -10.86 14.19 -10.80
N ARG A 286 -11.41 13.91 -9.62
CA ARG A 286 -11.80 14.97 -8.67
C ARG A 286 -10.62 15.79 -8.16
N LEU A 287 -9.44 15.17 -8.06
CA LEU A 287 -8.19 15.83 -7.70
C LEU A 287 -7.52 16.54 -8.88
N GLU A 288 -8.15 16.52 -10.05
CA GLU A 288 -7.60 17.08 -11.29
C GLU A 288 -6.22 16.49 -11.68
N ILE A 289 -5.92 15.26 -11.20
CA ILE A 289 -4.69 14.53 -11.54
C ILE A 289 -4.81 13.92 -12.94
N VAL A 290 -6.02 13.48 -13.30
CA VAL A 290 -6.38 12.96 -14.62
C VAL A 290 -7.69 13.59 -15.09
N ASP A 291 -7.88 13.67 -16.39
CA ASP A 291 -9.13 14.09 -17.02
C ASP A 291 -10.01 12.90 -17.46
N ASP A 292 -11.13 13.20 -18.12
CA ASP A 292 -12.07 12.18 -18.60
C ASP A 292 -11.52 11.31 -19.73
N SER A 293 -10.48 11.74 -20.43
CA SER A 293 -9.82 10.99 -21.49
C SER A 293 -8.83 9.94 -20.98
N PHE A 294 -8.52 9.93 -19.68
CA PHE A 294 -7.53 9.04 -19.11
C PHE A 294 -7.91 7.57 -19.28
N VAL A 295 -7.01 6.81 -19.91
CA VAL A 295 -7.12 5.37 -20.06
C VAL A 295 -6.32 4.69 -18.94
N GLN A 296 -6.99 3.83 -18.18
CA GLN A 296 -6.37 3.10 -17.06
C GLN A 296 -5.19 2.25 -17.53
N ASN A 297 -4.07 2.40 -16.84
CA ASN A 297 -2.81 1.74 -17.16
C ASN A 297 -2.63 0.43 -16.37
N GLN A 298 -3.52 -0.54 -16.58
CA GLN A 298 -3.49 -1.84 -15.93
C GLN A 298 -3.75 -2.98 -16.93
N THR A 299 -3.31 -4.18 -16.57
CA THR A 299 -3.61 -5.41 -17.33
C THR A 299 -3.59 -6.63 -16.40
N ASN A 300 -4.41 -7.64 -16.72
CA ASN A 300 -4.37 -8.98 -16.11
C ASN A 300 -3.87 -10.05 -17.09
N GLU A 301 -3.37 -9.68 -18.27
CA GLU A 301 -2.98 -10.62 -19.34
C GLU A 301 -1.82 -11.56 -18.95
N PHE A 302 -0.98 -11.14 -17.99
CA PHE A 302 0.15 -11.94 -17.50
C PHE A 302 -0.21 -12.88 -16.34
N LEU A 303 -1.47 -12.84 -15.86
CA LEU A 303 -1.99 -13.69 -14.80
C LEU A 303 -2.59 -14.95 -15.42
N THR A 304 -1.80 -16.02 -15.54
CA THR A 304 -2.13 -17.23 -16.29
C THR A 304 -2.83 -18.32 -15.47
N TRP A 305 -3.26 -17.99 -14.27
CA TRP A 305 -4.04 -18.84 -13.35
C TRP A 305 -5.49 -18.36 -13.25
N PRO A 306 -6.39 -19.19 -12.72
CA PRO A 306 -7.77 -18.77 -12.49
C PRO A 306 -7.85 -17.55 -11.57
N LEU A 307 -8.54 -16.51 -12.00
CA LEU A 307 -8.79 -15.30 -11.23
C LEU A 307 -10.15 -15.39 -10.55
N ASN A 308 -10.24 -14.92 -9.31
CA ASN A 308 -11.51 -14.85 -8.60
C ASN A 308 -12.47 -13.88 -9.34
N PRO A 309 -13.76 -14.17 -9.41
CA PRO A 309 -14.74 -13.21 -9.92
C PRO A 309 -14.73 -11.97 -9.03
N GLU A 310 -15.01 -10.82 -9.62
CA GLU A 310 -15.24 -9.61 -8.82
C GLU A 310 -16.51 -9.79 -7.99
N SER A 311 -16.41 -9.46 -6.70
CA SER A 311 -17.60 -9.50 -5.84
C SER A 311 -18.63 -8.49 -6.35
N PRO A 312 -19.93 -8.87 -6.45
CA PRO A 312 -20.97 -7.94 -6.84
C PRO A 312 -21.03 -6.76 -5.85
N PRO A 313 -21.55 -5.60 -6.28
CA PRO A 313 -21.78 -4.48 -5.37
C PRO A 313 -22.60 -4.91 -4.17
N GLY A 314 -22.16 -4.58 -2.96
CA GLY A 314 -22.82 -4.97 -1.71
C GLY A 314 -22.42 -6.32 -1.13
N PHE A 315 -21.52 -7.07 -1.78
CA PHE A 315 -20.99 -8.31 -1.21
C PHE A 315 -20.03 -8.02 -0.05
N VAL A 316 -20.33 -8.53 1.12
CA VAL A 316 -19.43 -8.54 2.29
C VAL A 316 -18.67 -9.85 2.27
N ASN A 317 -17.34 -9.80 2.22
CA ASN A 317 -16.52 -11.01 2.27
C ASN A 317 -16.67 -11.68 3.66
N PRO A 318 -17.28 -12.85 3.77
CA PRO A 318 -17.54 -13.51 5.05
C PRO A 318 -16.25 -14.00 5.75
N THR A 319 -15.10 -13.99 5.08
CA THR A 319 -13.81 -14.38 5.67
C THR A 319 -13.07 -13.22 6.32
N VAL A 320 -13.56 -12.00 6.19
CA VAL A 320 -13.05 -10.83 6.91
C VAL A 320 -13.78 -10.78 8.23
N ASP A 321 -13.05 -10.98 9.34
CA ASP A 321 -13.58 -10.85 10.68
C ASP A 321 -14.35 -9.52 10.82
N THR A 322 -15.57 -9.59 11.31
CA THR A 322 -16.59 -8.54 11.25
C THR A 322 -16.28 -7.23 11.97
N GLY A 323 -15.06 -7.09 12.51
CA GLY A 323 -14.54 -5.81 13.02
C GLY A 323 -14.02 -4.87 11.92
N VAL A 324 -13.93 -5.33 10.67
CA VAL A 324 -13.43 -4.53 9.54
C VAL A 324 -14.57 -4.34 8.54
N LEU A 325 -15.12 -3.15 8.52
CA LEU A 325 -16.17 -2.74 7.60
C LEU A 325 -15.75 -3.00 6.14
N ALA A 326 -16.63 -3.67 5.42
CA ALA A 326 -16.52 -3.91 3.99
C ALA A 326 -16.59 -2.59 3.23
N CYS A 327 -15.47 -1.93 3.05
CA CYS A 327 -15.38 -0.70 2.25
C CYS A 327 -15.71 -0.94 0.77
N CYS A 328 -15.73 -2.20 0.33
CA CYS A 328 -15.86 -2.60 -1.07
C CYS A 328 -17.29 -2.91 -1.53
N ALA A 329 -18.30 -2.74 -0.68
CA ALA A 329 -19.70 -3.00 -1.00
C ALA A 329 -20.45 -1.75 -1.42
N GLY A 330 -20.05 -1.06 -2.48
CA GLY A 330 -20.90 -0.11 -3.23
C GLY A 330 -21.61 1.02 -2.48
N SER A 331 -21.64 1.03 -1.16
CA SER A 331 -22.09 2.15 -0.32
C SER A 331 -21.39 2.05 1.03
N CYS A 332 -20.38 2.86 1.25
CA CYS A 332 -19.85 3.10 2.58
C CYS A 332 -20.93 3.80 3.41
N ARG A 333 -21.79 3.05 4.03
CA ARG A 333 -22.57 3.54 5.18
C ARG A 333 -21.93 2.94 6.42
N SER A 334 -21.32 3.80 7.21
CA SER A 334 -20.98 3.51 8.59
C SER A 334 -22.26 3.21 9.36
N THR A 335 -22.55 1.93 9.56
CA THR A 335 -23.43 1.51 10.65
C THR A 335 -22.53 0.87 11.71
N VAL A 336 -22.01 1.70 12.59
CA VAL A 336 -21.57 1.25 13.90
C VAL A 336 -22.84 0.94 14.67
N THR A 337 -23.29 -0.32 14.60
CA THR A 337 -24.17 -0.85 15.63
C THR A 337 -23.28 -1.33 16.76
N ALA A 338 -23.26 -0.56 17.85
CA ALA A 338 -22.81 -1.03 19.13
C ALA A 338 -23.61 -2.30 19.47
N VAL A 339 -22.95 -3.45 19.52
CA VAL A 339 -23.51 -4.62 20.19
C VAL A 339 -23.00 -4.55 21.63
N ASN A 340 -23.88 -4.06 22.51
CA ASN A 340 -23.79 -4.34 23.93
C ASN A 340 -24.13 -5.82 24.16
N ALA A 341 -23.20 -6.57 24.71
CA ALA A 341 -23.40 -7.61 25.71
C ALA A 341 -22.04 -8.05 26.23
#